data_4d61c33e9c0738041ca7b84fc60c1e54
#
_entry.id   4d61c33e9c0738041ca7b84fc60c1e54
#
_cell.length_a   1.000
_cell.length_b   1.000
_cell.length_c   1.000
_cell.angle_alpha   90.00
_cell.angle_beta   90.00
_cell.angle_gamma   90.00
#
_symmetry.space_group_name_H-M   'P 1'
#
loop_
_entity.id
_entity.type
_entity.pdbx_description
1 polymer ?
#
loop_
_entity_poly.entity_id
_entity_poly.type
_entity_poly.pdbx_seq_one_letter_code
_entity_poly.pdbx_strand_id
1 'polypeptide(L)' 'MALYEVVREIENSCSRNQMRDVFFYEIETDDPLEAVRSLLKDETDPVLTLEEHDGESLTVYAECSGITQRFLFTRI' A
#
# COMPACT_ATOMS: atom_id res chain seq x y z
N MET A 1 -10.33 7.21 15.19
CA MET A 1 -9.72 6.83 13.90
C MET A 1 -8.75 7.88 13.44
N ALA A 2 -7.64 7.46 12.89
CA ALA A 2 -6.66 8.39 12.36
C ALA A 2 -6.85 8.56 10.85
N LEU A 3 -6.64 9.77 10.36
CA LEU A 3 -6.68 10.06 8.95
C LEU A 3 -5.28 9.99 8.38
N TYR A 4 -5.12 9.24 7.30
CA TYR A 4 -3.84 9.05 6.63
C TYR A 4 -3.91 9.52 5.19
N GLU A 5 -2.83 10.14 4.74
CA GLU A 5 -2.57 10.31 3.33
C GLU A 5 -1.83 9.08 2.84
N VAL A 6 -2.36 8.42 1.83
CA VAL A 6 -1.83 7.15 1.34
C VAL A 6 -1.36 7.30 -0.09
N VAL A 7 -0.11 6.93 -0.33
CA VAL A 7 0.45 6.87 -1.67
C VAL A 7 0.63 5.40 -2.03
N ARG A 8 -0.07 4.96 -3.06
CA ARG A 8 0.03 3.59 -3.57
C ARG A 8 0.91 3.57 -4.80
N GLU A 9 1.99 2.81 -4.74
CA GLU A 9 2.88 2.60 -5.87
C GLU A 9 2.81 1.14 -6.29
N ILE A 10 2.57 0.92 -7.57
CA ILE A 10 2.52 -0.41 -8.16
C ILE A 10 3.70 -0.54 -9.10
N GLU A 11 4.61 -1.48 -8.80
CA GLU A 11 5.72 -1.80 -9.68
C GLU A 11 5.27 -2.82 -10.71
N ASN A 12 5.31 -2.40 -11.97
CA ASN A 12 5.03 -3.29 -13.07
C ASN A 12 6.34 -3.90 -13.54
N SER A 13 6.43 -5.23 -13.50
CA SER A 13 7.64 -5.95 -13.86
C SER A 13 7.84 -6.14 -15.36
N CYS A 14 7.14 -5.36 -16.19
CA CYS A 14 7.38 -5.34 -17.63
C CYS A 14 8.76 -4.78 -17.92
N SER A 15 9.61 -5.60 -18.52
CA SER A 15 11.04 -5.35 -18.70
C SER A 15 11.41 -4.20 -19.65
N ARG A 16 10.45 -3.55 -20.27
CA ARG A 16 10.71 -2.44 -21.20
C ARG A 16 10.19 -1.08 -20.75
N ASN A 17 9.25 -1.06 -19.82
CA ASN A 17 8.71 0.18 -19.29
C ASN A 17 8.63 0.04 -17.77
N GLN A 18 9.58 0.63 -17.09
CA GLN A 18 9.50 0.79 -15.64
C GLN A 18 8.43 1.83 -15.33
N MET A 19 7.20 1.54 -15.70
CA MET A 19 6.09 2.41 -15.37
C MET A 19 5.60 2.05 -13.97
N ARG A 20 5.79 2.98 -13.06
CA ARG A 20 5.17 2.94 -11.76
C ARG A 20 3.83 3.63 -11.85
N ASP A 21 2.79 2.90 -11.53
CA ASP A 21 1.49 3.52 -11.33
C ASP A 21 1.46 4.06 -9.91
N VAL A 22 1.14 5.33 -9.77
CA VAL A 22 1.07 5.99 -8.47
C VAL A 22 -0.34 6.53 -8.28
N PHE A 23 -0.95 6.18 -7.14
CA PHE A 23 -2.28 6.63 -6.78
C PHE A 23 -2.24 7.30 -5.41
N PHE A 24 -3.10 8.27 -5.20
CA PHE A 24 -3.18 9.02 -3.94
C PHE A 24 -4.57 8.83 -3.34
N TYR A 25 -4.60 8.52 -2.04
CA TYR A 25 -5.84 8.33 -1.30
C TYR A 25 -5.76 9.05 0.04
N GLU A 26 -6.92 9.38 0.59
CA GLU A 26 -7.06 9.74 2.00
C GLU A 26 -7.90 8.64 2.64
N ILE A 27 -7.36 8.01 3.68
CA ILE A 27 -8.01 6.88 4.35
C ILE A 27 -8.07 7.14 5.84
N GLU A 28 -9.26 7.03 6.39
CA GLU A 28 -9.47 7.09 7.84
C GLU A 28 -9.58 5.66 8.36
N THR A 29 -8.63 5.27 9.19
CA THR A 29 -8.59 3.90 9.72
C THR A 29 -7.79 3.83 11.01
N ASP A 30 -8.10 2.83 11.84
CA ASP A 30 -7.30 2.49 13.02
C ASP A 30 -6.28 1.41 12.70
N ASP A 31 -6.48 0.69 11.59
CA ASP A 31 -5.63 -0.43 11.20
C ASP A 31 -5.23 -0.33 9.73
N PRO A 32 -4.03 0.18 9.44
CA PRO A 32 -3.55 0.31 8.06
C PRO A 32 -3.51 -1.01 7.29
N LEU A 33 -3.18 -2.13 7.95
CA LEU A 33 -3.17 -3.44 7.29
C LEU A 33 -4.56 -3.83 6.82
N GLU A 34 -5.56 -3.60 7.63
CA GLU A 34 -6.94 -3.90 7.28
C GLU A 34 -7.42 -3.00 6.14
N ALA A 35 -7.01 -1.73 6.14
CA ALA A 35 -7.33 -0.81 5.06
C ALA A 35 -6.74 -1.31 3.73
N VAL A 36 -5.48 -1.77 3.74
CA VAL A 36 -4.85 -2.32 2.53
C VAL A 36 -5.55 -3.60 2.07
N ARG A 37 -5.93 -4.47 3.01
CA ARG A 37 -6.69 -5.67 2.66
C ARG A 37 -8.00 -5.33 1.96
N SER A 38 -8.67 -4.30 2.42
CA SER A 38 -9.92 -3.86 1.79
C SER A 38 -9.70 -3.36 0.38
N LEU A 39 -8.58 -2.70 0.13
CA LEU A 39 -8.20 -2.25 -1.21
C LEU A 39 -7.84 -3.41 -2.13
N LEU A 40 -7.35 -4.52 -1.56
CA LEU A 40 -6.88 -5.69 -2.30
C LEU A 40 -7.86 -6.86 -2.24
N LYS A 41 -9.11 -6.63 -1.92
CA LYS A 41 -10.10 -7.69 -1.74
C LYS A 41 -10.32 -8.56 -2.98
N ASP A 42 -10.02 -8.04 -4.16
CA ASP A 42 -10.14 -8.76 -5.41
C ASP A 42 -8.90 -9.63 -5.71
N GLU A 43 -7.85 -9.48 -4.92
CA GLU A 43 -6.64 -10.25 -5.09
C GLU A 43 -6.68 -11.53 -4.26
N THR A 44 -6.08 -12.59 -4.79
CA THR A 44 -6.02 -13.87 -4.10
C THR A 44 -4.75 -13.95 -3.25
N ASP A 45 -4.93 -14.16 -1.96
CA ASP A 45 -3.84 -14.37 -1.00
C ASP A 45 -2.69 -13.35 -1.07
N PRO A 46 -2.98 -12.04 -0.90
CA PRO A 46 -1.90 -11.06 -0.87
C PRO A 46 -1.05 -11.24 0.38
N VAL A 47 0.27 -11.20 0.21
CA VAL A 47 1.20 -11.22 1.34
C VAL A 47 1.46 -9.79 1.76
N LEU A 48 1.10 -9.45 2.99
CA LEU A 48 1.24 -8.10 3.51
C LEU A 48 2.36 -8.03 4.54
N THR A 49 3.19 -7.01 4.42
CA THR A 49 4.27 -6.74 5.38
C THR A 49 4.18 -5.29 5.81
N LEU A 50 4.18 -5.06 7.11
CA LEU A 50 4.14 -3.73 7.68
C LEU A 50 5.53 -3.30 8.12
N GLU A 51 5.94 -2.10 7.73
CA GLU A 51 7.18 -1.48 8.19
C GLU A 51 6.86 -0.11 8.77
N GLU A 52 7.13 0.07 10.05
CA GLU A 52 6.95 1.37 10.71
C GLU A 52 8.26 2.17 10.64
N HIS A 53 8.16 3.42 10.22
CA HIS A 53 9.31 4.33 10.12
C HIS A 53 9.45 5.20 11.36
N ASP A 54 8.33 5.79 11.77
CA ASP A 54 8.24 6.59 13.00
C ASP A 54 6.78 6.53 13.47
N GLY A 55 6.41 7.34 14.47
CA GLY A 55 5.05 7.33 14.99
C GLY A 55 4.00 7.89 14.05
N GLU A 56 4.38 8.49 12.94
CA GLU A 56 3.47 9.18 12.03
C GLU A 56 3.43 8.60 10.63
N SER A 57 4.40 7.79 10.26
CA SER A 57 4.44 7.18 8.93
C SER A 57 4.77 5.70 8.99
N LEU A 58 4.20 4.96 8.06
CA LEU A 58 4.45 3.54 7.90
C LEU A 58 4.28 3.14 6.44
N THR A 59 4.83 1.99 6.09
CA THR A 59 4.70 1.45 4.74
C THR A 59 4.15 0.03 4.83
N VAL A 60 3.17 -0.26 3.99
CA VAL A 60 2.64 -1.62 3.84
C VAL A 60 3.07 -2.12 2.47
N TYR A 61 3.78 -3.23 2.45
CA TYR A 61 4.16 -3.91 1.22
C TYR A 61 3.16 -5.03 0.94
N ALA A 62 2.69 -5.11 -0.28
CA ALA A 62 1.77 -6.16 -0.69
C ALA A 62 2.33 -6.87 -1.91
N GLU A 63 2.44 -8.20 -1.83
CA GLU A 63 2.82 -9.02 -2.97
C GLU A 63 1.63 -9.84 -3.42
N CYS A 64 1.19 -9.60 -4.65
CA CYS A 64 0.06 -10.29 -5.26
C CYS A 64 0.46 -10.79 -6.63
N SER A 65 0.46 -12.10 -6.85
CA SER A 65 0.71 -12.69 -8.18
C SER A 65 1.99 -12.20 -8.84
N GLY A 66 3.07 -12.02 -8.06
CA GLY A 66 4.36 -11.56 -8.57
C GLY A 66 4.47 -10.05 -8.76
N ILE A 67 3.43 -9.31 -8.43
CA ILE A 67 3.44 -7.85 -8.49
C ILE A 67 3.60 -7.31 -7.08
N THR A 68 4.59 -6.43 -6.89
CA THR A 68 4.81 -5.77 -5.60
C THR A 68 4.15 -4.41 -5.60
N GLN A 69 3.35 -4.15 -4.57
CA GLN A 69 2.71 -2.87 -4.35
C GLN A 69 3.18 -2.31 -3.02
N ARG A 70 3.33 -1.00 -2.96
CA ARG A 70 3.75 -0.30 -1.76
C ARG A 70 2.73 0.78 -1.41
N PHE A 71 2.29 0.77 -0.17
CA PHE A 71 1.35 1.75 0.35
C PHE A 71 2.04 2.55 1.44
N LEU A 72 2.32 3.82 1.16
CA LEU A 72 2.92 4.71 2.14
C LEU A 72 1.82 5.47 2.88
N PHE A 73 1.74 5.24 4.18
CA PHE A 73 0.77 5.90 5.04
C PHE A 73 1.46 7.01 5.81
N THR A 74 0.98 8.22 5.65
CA THR A 74 1.46 9.38 6.43
C THR A 74 0.27 9.96 7.18
N ARG A 75 0.41 10.05 8.49
CA ARG A 75 -0.66 10.60 9.33
C ARG A 75 -0.78 12.10 9.09
N ILE A 76 -2.00 12.54 8.88
CA ILE A 76 -2.32 13.96 8.68
C ILE A 76 -2.70 14.60 10.02
#